data_7191c920ec5c346e43e1a039094fba5b
#
_entry.id   7191c920ec5c346e43e1a039094fba5b
#
_cell.length_a   1.000
_cell.length_b   1.000
_cell.length_c   1.000
_cell.angle_alpha   90.00
_cell.angle_beta   90.00
_cell.angle_gamma   90.00
#
_symmetry.space_group_name_H-M   'P 1'
#
loop_
_entity.id
_entity.type
_entity.pdbx_description
1 polymer ?
#
loop_
_entity_poly.entity_id
_entity_poly.type
_entity_poly.pdbx_seq_one_letter_code
_entity_poly.pdbx_strand_id
1 'polypeptide(L)'
;MNERLAAEQLLAATGPVPDEPPRDKSPLRLMIVTEDEPFHLAETFEKLFAVSPRWLDIVGVAVLAFAPVGIRGSRLTLLRALGTRYGMSNLLRAAAVVVGNRLRPRRRLGTVLRQSGVAATGFHKLDGEAFAAEMARLDPDVVVTIAFNRIVPPIVLEESRAIWMNVHLGLLPHNRGPAPVFWALHDGEHESGVTVHLTADEVDGGAILAQRRRAIDERRLAVEHRALRLLSVDVLIDALTGLRKGVAPSRNSDLAARWRGVPETSHIAAFLARGNRFF
;
A
#
# COMPACT_ATOMS: atom_id res chain seq x y z
N MET A 1 -18.16 -14.67 -27.97
CA MET A 1 -18.00 -15.19 -26.59
C MET A 1 -18.30 -14.04 -25.68
N ASN A 2 -19.35 -14.17 -24.88
CA ASN A 2 -20.19 -13.10 -24.36
C ASN A 2 -19.49 -12.19 -23.35
N GLU A 3 -19.45 -10.87 -23.55
CA GLU A 3 -18.92 -9.86 -22.61
C GLU A 3 -19.52 -9.99 -21.20
N ARG A 4 -20.75 -10.49 -21.11
CA ARG A 4 -21.44 -10.77 -19.84
C ARG A 4 -20.79 -11.92 -19.05
N LEU A 5 -20.35 -13.00 -19.71
CA LEU A 5 -19.63 -14.11 -19.09
C LEU A 5 -18.21 -13.70 -18.61
N ALA A 6 -17.57 -12.78 -19.33
CA ALA A 6 -16.28 -12.22 -18.93
C ALA A 6 -16.43 -11.27 -17.71
N ALA A 7 -17.52 -10.52 -17.60
CA ALA A 7 -17.82 -9.71 -16.44
C ALA A 7 -18.16 -10.57 -15.21
N GLU A 8 -18.94 -11.64 -15.35
CA GLU A 8 -19.28 -12.57 -14.28
C GLU A 8 -18.05 -13.36 -13.78
N GLN A 9 -17.14 -13.74 -14.69
CA GLN A 9 -15.88 -14.37 -14.31
C GLN A 9 -14.88 -13.37 -13.67
N LEU A 10 -14.96 -12.08 -14.01
CA LEU A 10 -14.19 -11.02 -13.36
C LEU A 10 -14.67 -10.81 -11.92
N LEU A 11 -15.97 -10.88 -11.69
CA LEU A 11 -16.62 -10.76 -10.39
C LEU A 11 -16.34 -11.96 -9.48
N ALA A 12 -16.20 -13.16 -10.04
CA ALA A 12 -15.89 -14.38 -9.29
C ALA A 12 -14.42 -14.46 -8.80
N ALA A 13 -13.52 -13.71 -9.38
CA ALA A 13 -12.11 -13.64 -8.98
C ALA A 13 -11.78 -12.48 -8.03
N THR A 14 -12.76 -11.62 -7.76
CA THR A 14 -12.66 -10.52 -6.79
C THR A 14 -13.69 -10.79 -5.71
N GLY A 15 -13.34 -10.60 -4.44
CA GLY A 15 -14.32 -10.60 -3.37
C GLY A 15 -15.54 -9.71 -3.74
N PRO A 16 -16.67 -9.79 -3.03
CA PRO A 16 -17.92 -9.21 -3.47
C PRO A 16 -17.75 -7.73 -3.82
N VAL A 17 -17.75 -7.45 -5.13
CA VAL A 17 -17.96 -6.09 -5.61
C VAL A 17 -19.45 -5.83 -5.40
N PRO A 18 -19.85 -4.83 -4.64
CA PRO A 18 -21.27 -4.51 -4.48
C PRO A 18 -21.91 -4.32 -5.86
N ASP A 19 -23.05 -4.92 -6.09
CA ASP A 19 -23.82 -4.82 -7.34
C ASP A 19 -24.26 -3.39 -7.70
N GLU A 20 -24.10 -2.44 -6.76
CA GLU A 20 -24.42 -1.04 -6.96
C GLU A 20 -23.24 -0.15 -6.51
N PRO A 21 -22.83 0.85 -7.32
CA PRO A 21 -21.94 1.91 -6.87
C PRO A 21 -22.59 2.64 -5.68
N PRO A 22 -21.80 3.19 -4.74
CA PRO A 22 -22.35 3.91 -3.60
C PRO A 22 -23.33 4.99 -4.08
N ARG A 23 -24.59 4.83 -3.68
CA ARG A 23 -25.69 5.68 -4.13
C ARG A 23 -25.53 7.07 -3.55
N ASP A 24 -25.64 8.04 -4.43
CA ASP A 24 -26.01 9.44 -4.23
C ASP A 24 -25.12 10.30 -3.31
N LYS A 25 -24.79 11.48 -3.77
CA LYS A 25 -24.30 12.76 -3.17
C LYS A 25 -23.72 12.82 -1.74
N SER A 26 -23.86 11.77 -0.94
CA SER A 26 -23.19 11.63 0.38
C SER A 26 -21.67 11.49 0.22
N PRO A 27 -20.87 11.99 1.17
CA PRO A 27 -19.44 11.75 1.20
C PRO A 27 -19.13 10.25 1.21
N LEU A 28 -18.21 9.80 0.36
CA LEU A 28 -17.69 8.43 0.38
C LEU A 28 -16.85 8.25 1.66
N ARG A 29 -17.25 7.30 2.50
CA ARG A 29 -16.63 7.04 3.81
C ARG A 29 -15.43 6.11 3.65
N LEU A 30 -14.23 6.65 3.84
CA LEU A 30 -12.97 5.94 3.68
C LEU A 30 -12.33 5.63 5.03
N MET A 31 -12.06 4.36 5.30
CA MET A 31 -11.15 3.95 6.37
C MET A 31 -9.80 3.57 5.78
N ILE A 32 -8.71 3.98 6.44
CA ILE A 32 -7.35 3.64 6.02
C ILE A 32 -6.75 2.66 7.01
N VAL A 33 -6.14 1.58 6.51
CA VAL A 33 -5.36 0.62 7.29
C VAL A 33 -3.89 0.78 6.90
N THR A 34 -3.02 0.97 7.89
CA THR A 34 -1.60 1.20 7.64
C THR A 34 -0.72 0.62 8.74
N GLU A 35 0.56 0.45 8.46
CA GLU A 35 1.58 0.24 9.50
C GLU A 35 2.32 1.55 9.75
N ASP A 36 2.83 1.77 10.99
CA ASP A 36 3.61 2.97 11.35
C ASP A 36 5.01 2.93 10.70
N GLU A 37 5.02 3.04 9.37
CA GLU A 37 6.22 3.03 8.53
C GLU A 37 7.01 4.34 8.75
N PRO A 38 8.30 4.28 9.16
CA PRO A 38 9.00 5.45 9.68
C PRO A 38 9.64 6.35 8.62
N PHE A 39 9.54 6.03 7.32
CA PHE A 39 10.28 6.75 6.28
C PHE A 39 9.47 7.87 5.61
N HIS A 40 8.37 7.54 4.94
CA HIS A 40 7.64 8.49 4.07
C HIS A 40 6.15 8.59 4.34
N LEU A 41 5.64 7.80 5.29
CA LEU A 41 4.20 7.69 5.52
C LEU A 41 3.57 9.00 6.01
N ALA A 42 4.22 9.71 6.92
CA ALA A 42 3.72 10.99 7.41
C ALA A 42 3.52 12.00 6.27
N GLU A 43 4.50 12.11 5.37
CA GLU A 43 4.43 12.99 4.19
C GLU A 43 3.33 12.55 3.21
N THR A 44 3.12 11.25 3.06
CA THR A 44 2.03 10.69 2.26
C THR A 44 0.66 11.11 2.82
N PHE A 45 0.48 11.01 4.13
CA PHE A 45 -0.77 11.41 4.78
C PHE A 45 -0.96 12.93 4.79
N GLU A 46 0.09 13.73 4.97
CA GLU A 46 0.02 15.19 4.81
C GLU A 46 -0.52 15.56 3.41
N LYS A 47 0.05 14.94 2.36
CA LYS A 47 -0.43 15.15 1.00
C LYS A 47 -1.88 14.69 0.84
N LEU A 48 -2.22 13.50 1.34
CA LEU A 48 -3.57 12.96 1.24
C LEU A 48 -4.61 13.92 1.84
N PHE A 49 -4.40 14.39 3.06
CA PHE A 49 -5.31 15.33 3.70
C PHE A 49 -5.39 16.68 2.98
N ALA A 50 -4.27 17.14 2.41
CA ALA A 50 -4.24 18.41 1.67
C ALA A 50 -5.02 18.38 0.35
N VAL A 51 -5.07 17.20 -0.33
CA VAL A 51 -5.71 17.08 -1.66
C VAL A 51 -7.03 16.33 -1.64
N SER A 52 -7.46 15.82 -0.48
CA SER A 52 -8.73 15.11 -0.34
C SER A 52 -9.91 15.95 -0.81
N PRO A 53 -10.69 15.47 -1.78
CA PRO A 53 -11.85 16.21 -2.28
C PRO A 53 -12.98 16.22 -1.22
N ARG A 54 -13.85 17.21 -1.29
CA ARG A 54 -14.96 17.40 -0.32
C ARG A 54 -15.96 16.24 -0.25
N TRP A 55 -16.01 15.42 -1.29
CA TRP A 55 -16.88 14.24 -1.32
C TRP A 55 -16.24 13.01 -0.66
N LEU A 56 -14.99 13.08 -0.21
CA LEU A 56 -14.28 12.01 0.50
C LEU A 56 -14.22 12.34 1.99
N ASP A 57 -14.82 11.46 2.79
CA ASP A 57 -14.77 11.54 4.27
C ASP A 57 -13.84 10.44 4.80
N ILE A 58 -12.66 10.82 5.29
CA ILE A 58 -11.73 9.88 5.93
C ILE A 58 -12.19 9.67 7.38
N VAL A 59 -13.01 8.62 7.58
CA VAL A 59 -13.70 8.35 8.85
C VAL A 59 -12.79 7.80 9.95
N GLY A 60 -11.62 7.25 9.60
CA GLY A 60 -10.65 6.76 10.57
C GLY A 60 -9.42 6.14 9.95
N VAL A 61 -8.39 5.97 10.77
CA VAL A 61 -7.13 5.32 10.40
C VAL A 61 -6.80 4.24 11.42
N ALA A 62 -6.73 2.98 10.98
CA ALA A 62 -6.22 1.86 11.76
C ALA A 62 -4.71 1.77 11.58
N VAL A 63 -3.97 1.91 12.67
CA VAL A 63 -2.51 1.90 12.67
C VAL A 63 -1.99 0.64 13.35
N LEU A 64 -1.22 -0.17 12.63
CA LEU A 64 -0.52 -1.32 13.16
C LEU A 64 0.96 -1.01 13.35
N ALA A 65 1.59 -1.74 14.27
CA ALA A 65 3.05 -1.63 14.45
C ALA A 65 3.76 -2.07 13.16
N PHE A 66 4.72 -1.28 12.70
CA PHE A 66 5.54 -1.61 11.53
C PHE A 66 6.29 -2.92 11.75
N ALA A 67 6.16 -3.83 10.80
CA ALA A 67 6.86 -5.11 10.77
C ALA A 67 7.61 -5.26 9.43
N PRO A 68 8.96 -5.35 9.46
CA PRO A 68 9.72 -5.62 8.25
C PRO A 68 9.35 -6.99 7.66
N VAL A 69 9.10 -7.02 6.35
CA VAL A 69 8.69 -8.25 5.66
C VAL A 69 9.78 -9.33 5.75
N GLY A 70 9.36 -10.55 6.11
CA GLY A 70 10.22 -11.72 6.07
C GLY A 70 11.24 -11.84 7.22
N ILE A 71 11.17 -11.00 8.26
CA ILE A 71 12.06 -11.09 9.41
C ILE A 71 11.22 -11.20 10.69
N ARG A 72 11.37 -12.34 11.39
CA ARG A 72 10.73 -12.60 12.69
C ARG A 72 11.79 -12.76 13.76
N GLY A 73 11.52 -12.34 15.00
CA GLY A 73 12.39 -12.54 16.13
C GLY A 73 12.65 -11.29 16.97
N SER A 74 13.67 -11.35 17.84
CA SER A 74 14.04 -10.26 18.71
C SER A 74 14.63 -9.06 17.94
N ARG A 75 14.67 -7.87 18.58
CA ARG A 75 15.30 -6.68 17.98
C ARG A 75 16.77 -6.92 17.56
N LEU A 76 17.51 -7.73 18.32
CA LEU A 76 18.89 -8.08 17.98
C LEU A 76 18.97 -8.99 16.75
N THR A 77 18.08 -9.98 16.66
CA THR A 77 17.94 -10.85 15.48
C THR A 77 17.60 -10.03 14.23
N LEU A 78 16.66 -9.09 14.36
CA LEU A 78 16.28 -8.16 13.30
C LEU A 78 17.48 -7.32 12.82
N LEU A 79 18.21 -6.68 13.75
CA LEU A 79 19.37 -5.85 13.41
C LEU A 79 20.48 -6.67 12.72
N ARG A 80 20.77 -7.88 13.21
CA ARG A 80 21.75 -8.78 12.57
C ARG A 80 21.30 -9.17 11.17
N ALA A 81 20.05 -9.60 11.01
CA ALA A 81 19.50 -10.01 9.71
C ALA A 81 19.52 -8.85 8.69
N LEU A 82 19.14 -7.64 9.11
CA LEU A 82 19.19 -6.45 8.26
C LEU A 82 20.63 -6.06 7.93
N GLY A 83 21.54 -6.08 8.92
CA GLY A 83 22.96 -5.77 8.71
C GLY A 83 23.64 -6.75 7.76
N THR A 84 23.37 -8.06 7.90
CA THR A 84 23.90 -9.09 7.00
C THR A 84 23.32 -8.96 5.59
N ARG A 85 22.00 -8.69 5.48
CA ARG A 85 21.30 -8.61 4.20
C ARG A 85 21.64 -7.34 3.42
N TYR A 86 21.58 -6.17 4.06
CA TYR A 86 21.70 -4.85 3.41
C TYR A 86 23.06 -4.16 3.60
N GLY A 87 23.90 -4.71 4.44
CA GLY A 87 25.17 -4.10 4.82
C GLY A 87 25.04 -3.08 5.98
N MET A 88 26.04 -3.03 6.85
CA MET A 88 26.01 -2.19 8.05
C MET A 88 25.92 -0.69 7.71
N SER A 89 26.57 -0.22 6.67
CA SER A 89 26.52 1.19 6.25
C SER A 89 25.11 1.63 5.85
N ASN A 90 24.36 0.79 5.13
CA ASN A 90 22.99 1.07 4.75
C ASN A 90 22.04 0.99 5.96
N LEU A 91 22.28 0.05 6.87
CA LEU A 91 21.54 -0.04 8.12
C LEU A 91 21.72 1.23 8.98
N LEU A 92 22.93 1.74 9.11
CA LEU A 92 23.22 2.98 9.84
C LEU A 92 22.55 4.20 9.18
N ARG A 93 22.58 4.28 7.85
CA ARG A 93 21.86 5.34 7.11
C ARG A 93 20.35 5.26 7.33
N ALA A 94 19.76 4.07 7.25
CA ALA A 94 18.35 3.86 7.53
C ALA A 94 18.01 4.28 8.97
N ALA A 95 18.81 3.87 9.94
CA ALA A 95 18.65 4.26 11.35
C ALA A 95 18.72 5.78 11.54
N ALA A 96 19.66 6.45 10.88
CA ALA A 96 19.79 7.91 10.93
C ALA A 96 18.54 8.62 10.37
N VAL A 97 17.96 8.11 9.25
CA VAL A 97 16.70 8.62 8.68
C VAL A 97 15.55 8.43 9.67
N VAL A 98 15.40 7.24 10.24
CA VAL A 98 14.34 6.93 11.22
C VAL A 98 14.44 7.83 12.45
N VAL A 99 15.66 7.97 13.02
CA VAL A 99 15.89 8.85 14.16
C VAL A 99 15.61 10.31 13.78
N GLY A 100 16.12 10.77 12.64
CA GLY A 100 15.85 12.12 12.14
C GLY A 100 14.37 12.42 11.95
N ASN A 101 13.60 11.47 11.43
CA ASN A 101 12.15 11.61 11.28
C ASN A 101 11.44 11.62 12.65
N ARG A 102 11.89 10.79 13.59
CA ARG A 102 11.33 10.76 14.96
C ARG A 102 11.63 12.04 15.75
N LEU A 103 12.75 12.71 15.50
CA LEU A 103 13.08 13.99 16.12
C LEU A 103 12.30 15.18 15.53
N ARG A 104 11.70 15.01 14.34
CA ARG A 104 10.90 16.04 13.66
C ARG A 104 9.40 15.75 13.85
N PRO A 105 8.68 16.47 14.73
CA PRO A 105 7.27 16.18 15.03
C PRO A 105 6.38 16.07 13.79
N ARG A 106 6.57 16.93 12.80
CA ARG A 106 5.82 16.93 11.53
C ARG A 106 6.06 15.69 10.67
N ARG A 107 7.13 14.92 10.93
CA ARG A 107 7.43 13.66 10.22
C ARG A 107 6.97 12.42 11.00
N ARG A 108 6.16 12.58 12.02
CA ARG A 108 5.53 11.49 12.76
C ARG A 108 4.08 11.34 12.33
N LEU A 109 3.70 10.15 11.90
CA LEU A 109 2.33 9.84 11.48
C LEU A 109 1.30 10.29 12.54
N GLY A 110 1.49 9.94 13.80
CA GLY A 110 0.57 10.34 14.87
C GLY A 110 0.43 11.86 15.08
N THR A 111 1.40 12.68 14.67
CA THR A 111 1.26 14.13 14.69
C THR A 111 0.42 14.62 13.53
N VAL A 112 0.67 14.09 12.34
CA VAL A 112 -0.11 14.42 11.12
C VAL A 112 -1.58 14.06 11.31
N LEU A 113 -1.87 12.86 11.84
CA LEU A 113 -3.24 12.41 12.13
C LEU A 113 -3.95 13.32 13.15
N ARG A 114 -3.28 13.68 14.24
CA ARG A 114 -3.88 14.63 15.22
C ARG A 114 -4.15 16.00 14.62
N GLN A 115 -3.28 16.50 13.74
CA GLN A 115 -3.44 17.80 13.10
C GLN A 115 -4.56 17.81 12.05
N SER A 116 -4.82 16.68 11.39
CA SER A 116 -5.92 16.54 10.44
C SER A 116 -7.29 16.40 11.11
N GLY A 117 -7.35 16.13 12.42
CA GLY A 117 -8.60 15.84 13.13
C GLY A 117 -9.17 14.44 12.89
N VAL A 118 -8.48 13.62 12.09
CA VAL A 118 -8.94 12.25 11.80
C VAL A 118 -8.61 11.31 12.97
N ALA A 119 -9.60 10.52 13.41
CA ALA A 119 -9.43 9.55 14.47
C ALA A 119 -8.44 8.44 14.02
N ALA A 120 -7.48 8.13 14.90
CA ALA A 120 -6.51 7.06 14.66
C ALA A 120 -6.51 6.08 15.83
N THR A 121 -6.70 4.80 15.53
CA THR A 121 -6.75 3.72 16.51
C THR A 121 -5.64 2.72 16.24
N GLY A 122 -4.89 2.36 17.27
CA GLY A 122 -3.83 1.34 17.21
C GLY A 122 -4.38 -0.07 17.30
N PHE A 123 -3.94 -0.96 16.42
CA PHE A 123 -4.33 -2.37 16.44
C PHE A 123 -3.10 -3.28 16.39
N HIS A 124 -3.21 -4.46 17.01
CA HIS A 124 -2.20 -5.51 16.92
C HIS A 124 -2.43 -6.43 15.71
N LYS A 125 -3.71 -6.66 15.38
CA LYS A 125 -4.17 -7.53 14.30
C LYS A 125 -5.52 -7.04 13.77
N LEU A 126 -5.90 -7.46 12.57
CA LEU A 126 -7.15 -7.09 11.93
C LEU A 126 -8.29 -8.10 12.21
N ASP A 127 -7.97 -9.36 12.49
CA ASP A 127 -8.92 -10.44 12.79
C ASP A 127 -9.38 -10.48 14.26
N GLY A 128 -9.33 -9.34 14.95
CA GLY A 128 -9.70 -9.23 16.35
C GLY A 128 -11.00 -8.45 16.59
N GLU A 129 -11.71 -8.75 17.68
CA GLU A 129 -12.95 -8.07 18.08
C GLU A 129 -12.82 -6.54 18.11
N ALA A 130 -11.67 -6.01 18.55
CA ALA A 130 -11.44 -4.56 18.61
C ALA A 130 -11.46 -3.91 17.22
N PHE A 131 -10.90 -4.58 16.18
CA PHE A 131 -10.94 -4.08 14.83
C PHE A 131 -12.36 -4.22 14.23
N ALA A 132 -13.02 -5.36 14.44
CA ALA A 132 -14.40 -5.57 14.02
C ALA A 132 -15.36 -4.53 14.62
N ALA A 133 -15.22 -4.23 15.91
CA ALA A 133 -16.01 -3.20 16.59
C ALA A 133 -15.75 -1.80 15.98
N GLU A 134 -14.49 -1.48 15.63
CA GLU A 134 -14.15 -0.20 15.01
C GLU A 134 -14.70 -0.12 13.58
N MET A 135 -14.65 -1.20 12.80
CA MET A 135 -15.27 -1.28 11.48
C MET A 135 -16.78 -1.05 11.57
N ALA A 136 -17.46 -1.70 12.51
CA ALA A 136 -18.90 -1.51 12.73
C ALA A 136 -19.25 -0.08 13.18
N ARG A 137 -18.41 0.54 14.03
CA ARG A 137 -18.62 1.91 14.51
C ARG A 137 -18.40 2.95 13.41
N LEU A 138 -17.38 2.75 12.59
CA LEU A 138 -17.04 3.67 11.51
C LEU A 138 -17.88 3.46 10.26
N ASP A 139 -18.42 2.27 10.05
CA ASP A 139 -19.24 1.88 8.89
C ASP A 139 -18.70 2.47 7.56
N PRO A 140 -17.47 2.12 7.15
CA PRO A 140 -16.86 2.66 5.95
C PRO A 140 -17.46 2.03 4.68
N ASP A 141 -17.59 2.83 3.61
CA ASP A 141 -17.91 2.31 2.27
C ASP A 141 -16.69 1.62 1.64
N VAL A 142 -15.50 2.16 1.95
CA VAL A 142 -14.23 1.70 1.39
C VAL A 142 -13.18 1.59 2.50
N VAL A 143 -12.40 0.51 2.46
CA VAL A 143 -11.19 0.35 3.25
C VAL A 143 -9.99 0.27 2.31
N VAL A 144 -8.98 1.11 2.54
CA VAL A 144 -7.74 1.07 1.75
C VAL A 144 -6.54 0.72 2.62
N THR A 145 -5.72 -0.22 2.16
CA THR A 145 -4.42 -0.49 2.76
C THR A 145 -3.33 0.37 2.10
N ILE A 146 -2.58 1.12 2.91
CA ILE A 146 -1.45 1.96 2.47
C ILE A 146 -0.23 1.63 3.32
N ALA A 147 0.92 1.37 2.71
CA ALA A 147 2.13 0.96 3.45
C ALA A 147 1.87 -0.22 4.39
N PHE A 148 1.14 -1.20 3.91
CA PHE A 148 0.71 -2.34 4.69
C PHE A 148 1.39 -3.61 4.16
N ASN A 149 2.27 -4.20 5.00
CA ASN A 149 3.13 -5.32 4.62
C ASN A 149 2.57 -6.68 5.08
N ARG A 150 1.30 -6.74 5.41
CA ARG A 150 0.61 -7.96 5.86
C ARG A 150 -0.50 -8.32 4.89
N ILE A 151 -0.91 -9.57 4.94
CA ILE A 151 -2.11 -10.03 4.24
C ILE A 151 -3.32 -9.69 5.12
N VAL A 152 -4.36 -9.13 4.54
CA VAL A 152 -5.65 -8.97 5.21
C VAL A 152 -6.25 -10.37 5.39
N PRO A 153 -6.60 -10.79 6.62
CA PRO A 153 -7.17 -12.11 6.84
C PRO A 153 -8.47 -12.30 6.04
N PRO A 154 -8.70 -13.46 5.40
CA PRO A 154 -9.91 -13.70 4.61
C PRO A 154 -11.21 -13.42 5.37
N ILE A 155 -11.29 -13.83 6.64
CA ILE A 155 -12.46 -13.60 7.49
C ILE A 155 -12.82 -12.10 7.60
N VAL A 156 -11.83 -11.21 7.58
CA VAL A 156 -12.07 -9.76 7.63
C VAL A 156 -12.70 -9.26 6.35
N LEU A 157 -12.32 -9.83 5.20
CA LEU A 157 -12.90 -9.51 3.89
C LEU A 157 -14.32 -10.06 3.77
N GLU A 158 -14.54 -11.29 4.22
CA GLU A 158 -15.84 -11.99 4.14
C GLU A 158 -16.91 -11.34 5.03
N GLU A 159 -16.53 -10.87 6.23
CA GLU A 159 -17.45 -10.23 7.18
C GLU A 159 -17.67 -8.73 6.88
N SER A 160 -16.83 -8.13 6.01
CA SER A 160 -16.89 -6.72 5.71
C SER A 160 -17.90 -6.42 4.59
N ARG A 161 -18.70 -5.36 4.78
CA ARG A 161 -19.52 -4.78 3.71
C ARG A 161 -18.77 -3.76 2.87
N ALA A 162 -17.61 -3.29 3.34
CA ALA A 162 -16.81 -2.29 2.66
C ALA A 162 -16.07 -2.88 1.46
N ILE A 163 -15.81 -2.06 0.46
CA ILE A 163 -14.92 -2.39 -0.65
C ILE A 163 -13.48 -2.28 -0.15
N TRP A 164 -12.72 -3.39 -0.22
CA TRP A 164 -11.31 -3.40 0.17
C TRP A 164 -10.40 -3.18 -1.04
N MET A 165 -9.46 -2.26 -0.90
CA MET A 165 -8.45 -2.00 -1.92
C MET A 165 -7.06 -1.84 -1.32
N ASN A 166 -6.03 -2.05 -2.15
CA ASN A 166 -4.63 -1.90 -1.76
C ASN A 166 -3.92 -0.90 -2.66
N VAL A 167 -3.05 -0.10 -2.06
CA VAL A 167 -2.12 0.79 -2.76
C VAL A 167 -0.78 0.10 -2.89
N HIS A 168 -0.47 -0.36 -4.10
CA HIS A 168 0.74 -1.08 -4.43
C HIS A 168 1.74 -0.17 -5.18
N LEU A 169 3.00 -0.11 -4.72
CA LEU A 169 4.06 0.72 -5.33
C LEU A 169 4.76 -0.02 -6.49
N GLY A 170 3.99 -0.55 -7.40
CA GLY A 170 4.46 -1.28 -8.57
C GLY A 170 3.45 -1.24 -9.69
N LEU A 171 3.91 -1.58 -10.89
CA LEU A 171 3.06 -1.73 -12.07
C LEU A 171 2.55 -3.18 -12.13
N LEU A 172 1.31 -3.40 -11.72
CA LEU A 172 0.65 -4.68 -11.88
C LEU A 172 0.24 -4.91 -13.35
N PRO A 173 0.25 -6.16 -13.80
CA PRO A 173 0.48 -7.43 -13.08
C PRO A 173 1.94 -7.84 -12.92
N HIS A 174 2.93 -7.06 -13.41
CA HIS A 174 4.34 -7.50 -13.50
C HIS A 174 5.06 -7.58 -12.15
N ASN A 175 4.87 -6.60 -11.27
CA ASN A 175 5.65 -6.45 -10.03
C ASN A 175 4.80 -6.81 -8.80
N ARG A 176 4.22 -8.01 -8.76
CA ARG A 176 3.48 -8.53 -7.60
C ARG A 176 4.41 -8.89 -6.45
N GLY A 177 3.92 -8.76 -5.24
CA GLY A 177 4.60 -9.14 -4.00
C GLY A 177 5.35 -7.98 -3.31
N PRO A 178 6.14 -8.29 -2.27
CA PRO A 178 6.81 -7.28 -1.47
C PRO A 178 8.00 -6.64 -2.22
N ALA A 179 8.30 -5.38 -1.87
CA ALA A 179 9.42 -4.59 -2.38
C ALA A 179 9.41 -4.34 -3.91
N PRO A 180 8.29 -3.98 -4.55
CA PRO A 180 8.21 -3.79 -6.01
C PRO A 180 9.17 -2.71 -6.53
N VAL A 181 9.40 -1.64 -5.78
CA VAL A 181 10.35 -0.58 -6.13
C VAL A 181 11.79 -1.09 -6.20
N PHE A 182 12.18 -1.99 -5.28
CA PHE A 182 13.47 -2.65 -5.34
C PHE A 182 13.60 -3.49 -6.61
N TRP A 183 12.57 -4.26 -6.93
CA TRP A 183 12.60 -5.14 -8.09
C TRP A 183 12.65 -4.40 -9.41
N ALA A 184 11.92 -3.30 -9.55
CA ALA A 184 12.00 -2.45 -10.74
C ALA A 184 13.43 -1.93 -10.97
N LEU A 185 14.08 -1.42 -9.91
CA LEU A 185 15.48 -0.98 -9.99
C LEU A 185 16.45 -2.14 -10.23
N HIS A 186 16.26 -3.28 -9.55
CA HIS A 186 17.08 -4.49 -9.67
C HIS A 186 17.05 -5.02 -11.10
N ASP A 187 15.88 -5.09 -11.73
CA ASP A 187 15.70 -5.62 -13.07
C ASP A 187 16.13 -4.60 -14.16
N GLY A 188 16.44 -3.37 -13.77
CA GLY A 188 16.91 -2.32 -14.67
C GLY A 188 15.79 -1.67 -15.47
N GLU A 189 14.55 -1.72 -14.97
CA GLU A 189 13.40 -1.09 -15.60
C GLU A 189 13.63 0.43 -15.74
N HIS A 190 13.06 1.01 -16.77
CA HIS A 190 13.11 2.46 -17.02
C HIS A 190 11.91 3.18 -16.45
N GLU A 191 10.86 2.44 -16.12
CA GLU A 191 9.63 2.93 -15.54
C GLU A 191 9.28 2.14 -14.29
N SER A 192 8.65 2.80 -13.35
CA SER A 192 7.95 2.23 -12.22
C SER A 192 6.56 2.86 -12.13
N GLY A 193 5.83 2.60 -11.07
CA GLY A 193 4.51 3.22 -10.93
C GLY A 193 3.78 2.79 -9.69
N VAL A 194 2.53 3.18 -9.65
CA VAL A 194 1.61 2.85 -8.56
C VAL A 194 0.35 2.25 -9.15
N THR A 195 -0.12 1.20 -8.52
CA THR A 195 -1.39 0.55 -8.82
C THR A 195 -2.29 0.55 -7.58
N VAL A 196 -3.53 0.99 -7.73
CA VAL A 196 -4.59 0.77 -6.76
C VAL A 196 -5.49 -0.33 -7.32
N HIS A 197 -5.66 -1.40 -6.55
CA HIS A 197 -6.40 -2.58 -6.98
C HIS A 197 -7.31 -3.09 -5.85
N LEU A 198 -8.34 -3.85 -6.19
CA LEU A 198 -9.17 -4.54 -5.21
C LEU A 198 -8.35 -5.57 -4.46
N THR A 199 -8.63 -5.76 -3.18
CA THR A 199 -8.05 -6.86 -2.41
C THR A 199 -8.71 -8.16 -2.84
N ALA A 200 -7.91 -9.20 -3.06
CA ALA A 200 -8.34 -10.53 -3.47
C ALA A 200 -7.56 -11.61 -2.71
N ASP A 201 -7.96 -12.87 -2.84
CA ASP A 201 -7.27 -14.01 -2.21
C ASP A 201 -5.84 -14.16 -2.71
N GLU A 202 -5.62 -13.88 -3.99
CA GLU A 202 -4.28 -13.86 -4.57
C GLU A 202 -3.58 -12.54 -4.24
N VAL A 203 -2.36 -12.64 -3.70
CA VAL A 203 -1.56 -11.45 -3.35
C VAL A 203 -1.34 -10.57 -4.57
N ASP A 204 -1.74 -9.29 -4.46
CA ASP A 204 -1.72 -8.29 -5.54
C ASP A 204 -2.42 -8.75 -6.83
N GLY A 205 -3.38 -9.69 -6.72
CA GLY A 205 -4.08 -10.30 -7.86
C GLY A 205 -5.41 -9.62 -8.23
N GLY A 206 -5.97 -8.81 -7.36
CA GLY A 206 -7.27 -8.18 -7.56
C GLY A 206 -7.33 -7.18 -8.72
N ALA A 207 -8.53 -6.93 -9.23
CA ALA A 207 -8.77 -6.06 -10.38
C ALA A 207 -8.26 -4.63 -10.14
N ILE A 208 -7.68 -4.02 -11.18
CA ILE A 208 -7.03 -2.71 -11.12
C ILE A 208 -8.09 -1.61 -11.23
N LEU A 209 -8.13 -0.72 -10.24
CA LEU A 209 -9.01 0.45 -10.20
C LEU A 209 -8.36 1.67 -10.85
N ALA A 210 -7.07 1.89 -10.58
CA ALA A 210 -6.27 2.95 -11.20
C ALA A 210 -4.79 2.56 -11.21
N GLN A 211 -4.07 3.05 -12.21
CA GLN A 211 -2.63 2.85 -12.31
C GLN A 211 -1.99 4.07 -12.98
N ARG A 212 -0.84 4.51 -12.45
CA ARG A 212 0.00 5.54 -13.10
C ARG A 212 1.44 5.08 -13.19
N ARG A 213 2.04 5.31 -14.36
CA ARG A 213 3.46 5.09 -14.64
C ARG A 213 4.26 6.34 -14.31
N ARG A 214 5.53 6.14 -13.98
CA ARG A 214 6.52 7.17 -13.78
C ARG A 214 7.88 6.68 -14.26
N ALA A 215 8.61 7.54 -14.99
CA ALA A 215 10.01 7.25 -15.34
C ALA A 215 10.88 7.16 -14.08
N ILE A 216 11.83 6.25 -14.08
CA ILE A 216 12.86 6.13 -13.03
C ILE A 216 13.99 7.11 -13.38
N ASP A 217 14.01 8.26 -12.70
CA ASP A 217 15.01 9.32 -12.93
C ASP A 217 16.31 9.05 -12.17
N GLU A 218 16.19 8.45 -10.99
CA GLU A 218 17.34 8.15 -10.14
C GLU A 218 17.36 6.70 -9.69
N ARG A 219 18.54 6.08 -9.76
CA ARG A 219 18.72 4.70 -9.30
C ARG A 219 19.01 4.62 -7.79
N ARG A 220 18.26 5.37 -6.99
CA ARG A 220 18.26 5.37 -5.53
C ARG A 220 16.93 4.92 -4.99
N LEU A 221 16.91 3.79 -4.29
CA LEU A 221 15.69 3.16 -3.77
C LEU A 221 14.86 4.11 -2.89
N ALA A 222 15.52 4.83 -1.97
CA ALA A 222 14.82 5.75 -1.06
C ALA A 222 14.15 6.91 -1.82
N VAL A 223 14.78 7.40 -2.89
CA VAL A 223 14.23 8.49 -3.72
C VAL A 223 13.03 8.01 -4.51
N GLU A 224 13.16 6.87 -5.20
CA GLU A 224 12.04 6.29 -5.96
C GLU A 224 10.88 5.89 -5.06
N HIS A 225 11.17 5.24 -3.93
CA HIS A 225 10.14 4.86 -2.98
C HIS A 225 9.36 6.09 -2.47
N ARG A 226 10.06 7.20 -2.13
CA ARG A 226 9.41 8.44 -1.74
C ARG A 226 8.55 9.02 -2.86
N ALA A 227 9.07 9.07 -4.08
CA ALA A 227 8.33 9.60 -5.23
C ALA A 227 7.05 8.81 -5.49
N LEU A 228 7.12 7.47 -5.45
CA LEU A 228 5.95 6.61 -5.62
C LEU A 228 4.97 6.70 -4.45
N ARG A 229 5.45 6.87 -3.20
CA ARG A 229 4.57 7.15 -2.05
C ARG A 229 3.76 8.42 -2.25
N LEU A 230 4.37 9.48 -2.76
CA LEU A 230 3.65 10.72 -3.02
C LEU A 230 2.71 10.58 -4.23
N LEU A 231 3.13 9.87 -5.29
CA LEU A 231 2.28 9.57 -6.43
C LEU A 231 1.07 8.70 -6.04
N SER A 232 1.23 7.83 -5.05
CA SER A 232 0.17 6.92 -4.61
C SER A 232 -1.09 7.64 -4.12
N VAL A 233 -0.95 8.84 -3.60
CA VAL A 233 -2.10 9.67 -3.20
C VAL A 233 -2.93 10.07 -4.41
N ASP A 234 -2.30 10.51 -5.49
CA ASP A 234 -3.00 10.93 -6.70
C ASP A 234 -3.72 9.72 -7.33
N VAL A 235 -3.05 8.56 -7.37
CA VAL A 235 -3.63 7.32 -7.93
C VAL A 235 -4.79 6.81 -7.06
N LEU A 236 -4.70 6.95 -5.73
CA LEU A 236 -5.80 6.63 -4.83
C LEU A 236 -7.03 7.52 -5.10
N ILE A 237 -6.84 8.83 -5.26
CA ILE A 237 -7.94 9.75 -5.58
C ILE A 237 -8.55 9.42 -6.96
N ASP A 238 -7.73 9.01 -7.95
CA ASP A 238 -8.24 8.55 -9.24
C ASP A 238 -9.10 7.28 -9.08
N ALA A 239 -8.62 6.29 -8.31
CA ALA A 239 -9.34 5.04 -8.05
C ALA A 239 -10.70 5.29 -7.37
N LEU A 240 -10.70 6.11 -6.31
CA LEU A 240 -11.92 6.47 -5.58
C LEU A 240 -12.89 7.27 -6.46
N THR A 241 -12.36 8.16 -7.32
CA THR A 241 -13.16 8.91 -8.28
C THR A 241 -13.79 8.00 -9.34
N GLY A 242 -13.00 7.03 -9.84
CA GLY A 242 -13.48 6.01 -10.78
C GLY A 242 -14.59 5.15 -10.16
N LEU A 243 -14.35 4.66 -8.94
CA LEU A 243 -15.33 3.87 -8.18
C LEU A 243 -16.65 4.64 -8.00
N ARG A 244 -16.58 5.91 -7.58
CA ARG A 244 -17.76 6.77 -7.42
C ARG A 244 -18.52 7.02 -8.70
N LYS A 245 -17.85 7.00 -9.85
CA LYS A 245 -18.44 7.16 -11.19
C LYS A 245 -18.91 5.85 -11.80
N GLY A 246 -18.74 4.71 -11.11
CA GLY A 246 -19.08 3.40 -11.64
C GLY A 246 -18.15 2.95 -12.79
N VAL A 247 -16.91 3.43 -12.82
CA VAL A 247 -15.91 2.97 -13.80
C VAL A 247 -15.53 1.52 -13.47
N ALA A 248 -15.72 0.63 -14.43
CA ALA A 248 -15.39 -0.78 -14.26
C ALA A 248 -13.89 -0.97 -14.06
N PRO A 249 -13.47 -1.81 -13.07
CA PRO A 249 -12.07 -2.15 -12.88
C PRO A 249 -11.50 -2.87 -14.10
N SER A 250 -10.21 -2.71 -14.34
CA SER A 250 -9.52 -3.43 -15.41
C SER A 250 -8.92 -4.74 -14.91
N ARG A 251 -8.72 -5.69 -15.83
CA ARG A 251 -8.20 -7.00 -15.52
C ARG A 251 -6.75 -6.93 -15.03
N ASN A 252 -6.44 -7.64 -13.95
CA ASN A 252 -5.10 -7.81 -13.40
C ASN A 252 -4.60 -9.25 -13.66
N SER A 253 -4.67 -9.68 -14.92
CA SER A 253 -4.20 -11.00 -15.31
C SER A 253 -3.34 -10.88 -16.56
N ASP A 254 -2.13 -11.36 -16.48
CA ASP A 254 -1.21 -11.51 -17.61
C ASP A 254 -0.41 -12.81 -17.41
N LEU A 255 -0.12 -13.49 -18.50
CA LEU A 255 0.83 -14.62 -18.52
C LEU A 255 2.24 -14.18 -18.09
N ALA A 256 2.54 -12.89 -18.15
CA ALA A 256 3.78 -12.27 -17.68
C ALA A 256 3.75 -11.85 -16.19
N ALA A 257 2.65 -12.09 -15.47
CA ALA A 257 2.57 -11.77 -14.04
C ALA A 257 3.69 -12.49 -13.27
N ARG A 258 4.54 -11.71 -12.61
CA ARG A 258 5.66 -12.23 -11.81
C ARG A 258 5.46 -11.89 -10.36
N TRP A 259 5.29 -12.92 -9.55
CA TRP A 259 5.40 -12.76 -8.11
C TRP A 259 6.88 -12.69 -7.70
N ARG A 260 7.23 -11.70 -6.90
CA ARG A 260 8.59 -11.49 -6.40
C ARG A 260 8.59 -11.53 -4.88
N GLY A 261 9.43 -12.38 -4.32
CA GLY A 261 9.63 -12.48 -2.87
C GLY A 261 10.41 -11.30 -2.28
N VAL A 262 10.71 -11.43 -0.98
CA VAL A 262 11.61 -10.49 -0.30
C VAL A 262 13.03 -10.64 -0.90
N PRO A 263 13.71 -9.52 -1.24
CA PRO A 263 15.06 -9.60 -1.78
C PRO A 263 16.03 -10.34 -0.86
N GLU A 264 16.80 -11.27 -1.42
CA GLU A 264 17.87 -11.99 -0.75
C GLU A 264 19.21 -11.31 -0.93
N THR A 265 20.27 -11.75 -0.22
CA THR A 265 21.61 -11.17 -0.29
C THR A 265 22.19 -11.16 -1.71
N SER A 266 21.94 -12.22 -2.49
CA SER A 266 22.34 -12.29 -3.91
C SER A 266 21.68 -11.22 -4.77
N HIS A 267 20.38 -10.98 -4.57
CA HIS A 267 19.65 -9.93 -5.27
C HIS A 267 20.16 -8.54 -4.90
N ILE A 268 20.54 -8.33 -3.64
CA ILE A 268 21.10 -7.06 -3.18
C ILE A 268 22.50 -6.84 -3.77
N ALA A 269 23.33 -7.88 -3.87
CA ALA A 269 24.61 -7.79 -4.54
C ALA A 269 24.46 -7.42 -6.02
N ALA A 270 23.53 -8.06 -6.74
CA ALA A 270 23.23 -7.73 -8.14
C ALA A 270 22.67 -6.30 -8.30
N PHE A 271 21.80 -5.87 -7.39
CA PHE A 271 21.26 -4.51 -7.34
C PHE A 271 22.39 -3.46 -7.24
N LEU A 272 23.33 -3.64 -6.31
CA LEU A 272 24.46 -2.75 -6.11
C LEU A 272 25.46 -2.80 -7.30
N ALA A 273 25.71 -3.99 -7.86
CA ALA A 273 26.60 -4.17 -9.02
C ALA A 273 26.09 -3.44 -10.26
N ARG A 274 24.78 -3.22 -10.39
CA ARG A 274 24.16 -2.40 -11.44
C ARG A 274 24.24 -0.88 -11.20
N GLY A 275 24.96 -0.44 -10.16
CA GLY A 275 25.09 0.97 -9.80
C GLY A 275 23.90 1.54 -9.02
N ASN A 276 22.93 0.72 -8.63
CA ASN A 276 21.81 1.17 -7.79
C ASN A 276 22.30 1.43 -6.35
N ARG A 277 21.59 2.30 -5.63
CA ARG A 277 21.88 2.67 -4.23
C ARG A 277 20.61 2.60 -3.39
N PHE A 278 20.75 2.35 -2.09
CA PHE A 278 19.60 2.39 -1.17
C PHE A 278 19.23 3.83 -0.79
N PHE A 279 20.23 4.70 -0.56
CA PHE A 279 20.09 6.09 -0.13
C PHE A 279 20.89 7.05 -1.01
#